data_a7553c0812b065dd0cab7df7696ba7ca
#
_entry.id   a7553c0812b065dd0cab7df7696ba7ca
#
_cell.length_a   1.000
_cell.length_b   1.000
_cell.length_c   1.000
_cell.angle_alpha   90.00
_cell.angle_beta   90.00
_cell.angle_gamma   90.00
#
_symmetry.space_group_name_H-M   'P 1'
#
loop_
_entity.id
_entity.type
_entity.pdbx_description
1 polymer ?
#
loop_
_entity_poly.entity_id
_entity_poly.type
_entity_poly.pdbx_seq_one_letter_code
_entity_poly.pdbx_strand_id
1 'polypeptide(L)'
;AFDIWNKEVKLPSDRISRLDESENFWPASAPSQGPDGVCGPCSEIYYLAAGATKPVEIWNLVFTQFNRVGDPPNNLQPLPMKNIDTGMGLERCASCLQGVLSNFEIDILKPMCIAAGDSLGLKYSYDAAWGRACRRIADHLRACTFAIHEGANPGPEKADYIVRLLLRRAAMEGYLLGRKTPFLHSLV
;
A
#
# COMPACT_ATOMS: atom_id res chain seq x y z
N ALA A 1 -12.17 -2.82 -21.30
CA ALA A 1 -12.36 -3.22 -19.89
C ALA A 1 -13.85 -3.24 -19.51
N PHE A 2 -14.61 -2.12 -19.67
CA PHE A 2 -16.03 -2.03 -19.25
C PHE A 2 -16.88 -3.21 -19.73
N ASP A 3 -16.83 -3.53 -21.03
CA ASP A 3 -17.66 -4.62 -21.59
C ASP A 3 -17.29 -5.99 -21.00
N ILE A 4 -16.03 -6.25 -20.73
CA ILE A 4 -15.57 -7.48 -20.07
C ILE A 4 -16.13 -7.55 -18.65
N TRP A 5 -15.99 -6.50 -17.86
CA TRP A 5 -16.54 -6.45 -16.51
C TRP A 5 -18.06 -6.62 -16.48
N ASN A 6 -18.77 -5.93 -17.38
CA ASN A 6 -20.22 -5.93 -17.38
C ASN A 6 -20.82 -7.19 -18.02
N LYS A 7 -20.32 -7.59 -19.23
CA LYS A 7 -20.95 -8.65 -20.03
C LYS A 7 -20.43 -10.05 -19.72
N GLU A 8 -19.12 -10.17 -19.45
CA GLU A 8 -18.49 -11.48 -19.21
C GLU A 8 -18.42 -11.79 -17.70
N VAL A 9 -17.92 -10.87 -16.89
CA VAL A 9 -17.85 -11.03 -15.44
C VAL A 9 -19.22 -10.83 -14.77
N LYS A 10 -20.20 -10.24 -15.48
CA LYS A 10 -21.56 -9.95 -15.00
C LYS A 10 -21.63 -8.94 -13.86
N LEU A 11 -20.64 -8.04 -13.76
CA LEU A 11 -20.71 -6.97 -12.78
C LEU A 11 -21.77 -5.94 -13.19
N PRO A 12 -22.70 -5.53 -12.31
CA PRO A 12 -23.70 -4.50 -12.60
C PRO A 12 -23.05 -3.19 -13.04
N SER A 13 -23.62 -2.52 -14.01
CA SER A 13 -23.04 -1.29 -14.61
C SER A 13 -22.92 -0.13 -13.62
N ASP A 14 -23.79 -0.06 -12.63
CA ASP A 14 -23.77 0.93 -11.54
C ASP A 14 -22.61 0.71 -10.54
N ARG A 15 -21.98 -0.44 -10.61
CA ARG A 15 -20.74 -0.75 -9.85
C ARG A 15 -19.46 -0.54 -10.65
N ILE A 16 -19.55 -0.02 -11.86
CA ILE A 16 -18.39 0.24 -12.72
C ILE A 16 -18.31 1.74 -13.00
N SER A 17 -17.33 2.39 -12.39
CA SER A 17 -17.05 3.81 -12.61
C SER A 17 -16.03 3.99 -13.73
N ARG A 18 -16.21 5.04 -14.55
CA ARG A 18 -15.21 5.52 -15.50
C ARG A 18 -14.65 6.81 -14.97
N LEU A 19 -13.38 6.80 -14.68
CA LEU A 19 -12.65 7.95 -14.14
C LEU A 19 -11.70 8.51 -15.19
N ASP A 20 -11.06 9.62 -14.89
CA ASP A 20 -10.10 10.27 -15.79
C ASP A 20 -8.70 9.65 -15.72
N GLU A 21 -7.73 10.29 -16.35
CA GLU A 21 -6.35 9.80 -16.43
C GLU A 21 -5.60 9.83 -15.09
N SER A 22 -6.13 10.56 -14.10
CA SER A 22 -5.52 10.56 -12.75
C SER A 22 -5.75 9.24 -12.02
N GLU A 23 -6.84 8.54 -12.34
CA GLU A 23 -7.25 7.29 -11.69
C GLU A 23 -7.18 6.08 -12.66
N ASN A 24 -7.62 6.25 -13.92
CA ASN A 24 -7.66 5.13 -14.88
C ASN A 24 -6.47 5.08 -15.84
N PHE A 25 -5.33 5.60 -15.44
CA PHE A 25 -4.07 5.48 -16.18
C PHE A 25 -2.89 5.29 -15.22
N TRP A 26 -1.90 4.48 -15.62
CA TRP A 26 -0.68 4.26 -14.82
C TRP A 26 0.58 4.56 -15.66
N PRO A 27 1.55 5.32 -15.15
CA PRO A 27 1.44 6.15 -13.93
C PRO A 27 0.30 7.17 -14.02
N ALA A 28 -0.22 7.59 -12.86
CA ALA A 28 -1.31 8.56 -12.78
C ALA A 28 -1.00 9.81 -13.62
N SER A 29 -1.97 10.25 -14.41
CA SER A 29 -1.86 11.41 -15.31
C SER A 29 -0.75 11.33 -16.36
N ALA A 30 -0.21 10.14 -16.65
CA ALA A 30 0.87 9.98 -17.62
C ALA A 30 0.59 10.57 -19.02
N PRO A 31 -0.64 10.54 -19.57
CA PRO A 31 -0.91 11.18 -20.84
C PRO A 31 -0.62 12.69 -20.86
N SER A 32 -0.94 13.42 -19.80
CA SER A 32 -0.81 14.89 -19.77
C SER A 32 0.46 15.37 -19.09
N GLN A 33 0.87 14.78 -17.97
CA GLN A 33 1.96 15.32 -17.12
C GLN A 33 2.79 14.29 -16.36
N GLY A 34 2.65 13.01 -16.71
CA GLY A 34 3.38 11.93 -16.06
C GLY A 34 4.85 11.86 -16.48
N PRO A 35 5.63 10.96 -15.87
CA PRO A 35 7.01 10.71 -16.25
C PRO A 35 7.10 10.01 -17.62
N ASP A 36 8.23 10.16 -18.30
CA ASP A 36 8.54 9.38 -19.49
C ASP A 36 8.73 7.91 -19.15
N GLY A 37 8.33 7.03 -20.07
CA GLY A 37 8.46 5.59 -19.92
C GLY A 37 7.19 4.81 -20.27
N VAL A 38 7.22 3.53 -19.97
CA VAL A 38 6.11 2.60 -20.24
C VAL A 38 4.88 2.98 -19.41
N CYS A 39 3.73 3.05 -20.08
CA CYS A 39 2.48 3.47 -19.46
C CYS A 39 1.26 2.86 -20.16
N GLY A 40 0.09 2.99 -19.55
CA GLY A 40 -1.15 2.54 -20.16
C GLY A 40 -2.38 2.75 -19.27
N PRO A 41 -3.59 2.61 -19.85
CA PRO A 41 -4.81 2.66 -19.07
C PRO A 41 -4.86 1.52 -18.06
N CYS A 42 -5.55 1.72 -16.95
CA CYS A 42 -5.73 0.71 -15.93
C CYS A 42 -7.20 0.48 -15.58
N SER A 43 -7.45 -0.64 -14.92
CA SER A 43 -8.74 -0.99 -14.32
C SER A 43 -8.49 -1.48 -12.91
N GLU A 44 -9.14 -0.87 -11.95
CA GLU A 44 -8.91 -1.14 -10.52
C GLU A 44 -10.10 -1.83 -9.89
N ILE A 45 -9.83 -2.72 -8.96
CA ILE A 45 -10.85 -3.41 -8.17
C ILE A 45 -10.84 -2.83 -6.76
N TYR A 46 -11.98 -2.30 -6.37
CA TYR A 46 -12.22 -1.76 -5.04
C TYR A 46 -13.15 -2.66 -4.24
N TYR A 47 -12.84 -2.81 -2.97
CA TYR A 47 -13.68 -3.51 -2.00
C TYR A 47 -14.23 -2.55 -0.97
N LEU A 48 -15.56 -2.59 -0.76
CA LEU A 48 -16.22 -1.87 0.32
C LEU A 48 -16.59 -2.86 1.42
N ALA A 49 -15.84 -2.84 2.51
CA ALA A 49 -16.13 -3.68 3.67
C ALA A 49 -17.46 -3.28 4.33
N ALA A 50 -18.16 -4.24 4.93
CA ALA A 50 -19.37 -3.97 5.68
C ALA A 50 -19.08 -2.98 6.83
N GLY A 51 -19.82 -1.87 6.87
CA GLY A 51 -19.63 -0.79 7.83
C GLY A 51 -18.53 0.22 7.47
N ALA A 52 -17.77 0.02 6.39
CA ALA A 52 -16.83 1.01 5.90
C ALA A 52 -17.54 2.13 5.11
N THR A 53 -17.03 3.34 5.22
CA THR A 53 -17.56 4.52 4.51
C THR A 53 -16.87 4.77 3.17
N LYS A 54 -15.70 4.15 2.95
CA LYS A 54 -14.91 4.30 1.72
C LYS A 54 -14.43 2.94 1.23
N PRO A 55 -14.47 2.71 -0.09
CA PRO A 55 -13.87 1.52 -0.67
C PRO A 55 -12.35 1.59 -0.60
N VAL A 56 -11.72 0.42 -0.58
CA VAL A 56 -10.26 0.27 -0.62
C VAL A 56 -9.89 -0.44 -1.91
N GLU A 57 -8.98 0.14 -2.67
CA GLU A 57 -8.37 -0.53 -3.83
C GLU A 57 -7.61 -1.77 -3.34
N ILE A 58 -7.94 -2.91 -3.93
CA ILE A 58 -7.26 -4.19 -3.63
C ILE A 58 -6.39 -4.67 -4.78
N TRP A 59 -6.72 -4.31 -6.01
CA TRP A 59 -6.02 -4.78 -7.21
C TRP A 59 -6.05 -3.74 -8.32
N ASN A 60 -4.90 -3.47 -8.93
CA ASN A 60 -4.76 -2.65 -10.12
C ASN A 60 -4.32 -3.51 -11.31
N LEU A 61 -5.03 -3.42 -12.42
CA LEU A 61 -4.80 -4.12 -13.69
C LEU A 61 -4.34 -3.09 -14.72
N VAL A 62 -3.04 -2.99 -14.96
CA VAL A 62 -2.45 -2.02 -15.88
C VAL A 62 -2.26 -2.64 -17.27
N PHE A 63 -2.81 -2.01 -18.29
CA PHE A 63 -2.67 -2.43 -19.69
C PHE A 63 -1.59 -1.58 -20.36
N THR A 64 -0.33 -1.99 -20.22
CA THR A 64 0.81 -1.27 -20.79
C THR A 64 0.78 -1.35 -22.31
N GLN A 65 0.48 -0.22 -22.95
CA GLN A 65 0.27 -0.12 -24.40
C GLN A 65 1.15 0.94 -25.06
N PHE A 66 1.70 1.85 -24.25
CA PHE A 66 2.43 3.03 -24.75
C PHE A 66 3.77 3.20 -24.03
N ASN A 67 4.68 3.87 -24.73
CA ASN A 67 5.85 4.49 -24.15
C ASN A 67 5.65 6.01 -24.27
N ARG A 68 5.60 6.70 -23.13
CA ARG A 68 5.52 8.15 -23.10
C ARG A 68 6.91 8.74 -23.34
N VAL A 69 6.99 9.75 -24.22
CA VAL A 69 8.22 10.49 -24.50
C VAL A 69 7.89 11.97 -24.67
N GLY A 70 8.40 12.81 -23.79
CA GLY A 70 8.21 14.27 -23.84
C GLY A 70 6.79 14.74 -23.53
N ASP A 71 6.45 15.94 -23.97
CA ASP A 71 5.18 16.60 -23.66
C ASP A 71 4.10 16.36 -24.73
N PRO A 72 2.80 16.47 -24.38
CA PRO A 72 1.70 16.44 -25.35
C PRO A 72 1.82 17.58 -26.39
N PRO A 73 1.22 17.41 -27.58
CA PRO A 73 0.53 16.22 -28.08
C PRO A 73 1.50 15.18 -28.67
N ASN A 74 1.01 13.96 -28.90
CA ASN A 74 1.75 12.86 -29.57
C ASN A 74 2.89 12.26 -28.74
N ASN A 75 2.87 12.45 -27.44
CA ASN A 75 3.85 11.91 -26.50
C ASN A 75 3.66 10.42 -26.19
N LEU A 76 2.51 9.81 -26.55
CA LEU A 76 2.21 8.39 -26.32
C LEU A 76 2.53 7.57 -27.58
N GLN A 77 3.67 6.91 -27.60
CA GLN A 77 4.11 6.04 -28.69
C GLN A 77 3.63 4.61 -28.43
N PRO A 78 2.90 3.96 -29.34
CA PRO A 78 2.48 2.57 -29.14
C PRO A 78 3.68 1.64 -28.94
N LEU A 79 3.57 0.75 -27.95
CA LEU A 79 4.55 -0.32 -27.75
C LEU A 79 4.45 -1.36 -28.88
N PRO A 80 5.56 -1.94 -29.29
CA PRO A 80 5.57 -3.01 -30.30
C PRO A 80 4.80 -4.26 -29.82
N MET A 81 4.75 -4.47 -28.51
CA MET A 81 3.99 -5.54 -27.87
C MET A 81 3.23 -4.99 -26.67
N LYS A 82 1.93 -5.29 -26.60
CA LYS A 82 1.08 -4.94 -25.48
C LYS A 82 1.26 -5.93 -24.34
N ASN A 83 1.29 -5.44 -23.13
CA ASN A 83 1.48 -6.24 -21.93
C ASN A 83 0.41 -5.91 -20.90
N ILE A 84 0.23 -6.81 -19.93
CA ILE A 84 -0.56 -6.57 -18.73
C ILE A 84 0.39 -6.65 -17.55
N ASP A 85 0.44 -5.59 -16.76
CA ASP A 85 1.16 -5.53 -15.50
C ASP A 85 0.15 -5.35 -14.38
N THR A 86 0.19 -6.18 -13.34
CA THR A 86 -0.80 -6.12 -12.28
C THR A 86 -0.15 -5.98 -10.92
N GLY A 87 -0.79 -5.18 -10.04
CA GLY A 87 -0.40 -5.06 -8.65
C GLY A 87 -1.59 -5.31 -7.72
N MET A 88 -1.48 -6.32 -6.85
CA MET A 88 -2.47 -6.61 -5.84
C MET A 88 -1.87 -6.46 -4.45
N GLY A 89 -2.55 -5.69 -3.59
CA GLY A 89 -2.14 -5.55 -2.19
C GLY A 89 -2.43 -6.83 -1.41
N LEU A 90 -1.40 -7.59 -1.04
CA LEU A 90 -1.56 -8.84 -0.28
C LEU A 90 -2.36 -8.62 1.00
N GLU A 91 -1.98 -7.67 1.81
CA GLU A 91 -2.65 -7.36 3.08
C GLU A 91 -4.05 -6.78 2.87
N ARG A 92 -4.27 -5.99 1.81
CA ARG A 92 -5.60 -5.50 1.44
C ARG A 92 -6.52 -6.63 1.03
N CYS A 93 -6.04 -7.54 0.19
CA CYS A 93 -6.79 -8.73 -0.22
C CYS A 93 -7.08 -9.65 0.98
N ALA A 94 -6.09 -9.89 1.84
CA ALA A 94 -6.25 -10.69 3.04
C ALA A 94 -7.31 -10.06 3.99
N SER A 95 -7.30 -8.74 4.18
CA SER A 95 -8.30 -8.07 5.02
C SER A 95 -9.73 -8.23 4.48
N CYS A 96 -9.88 -8.18 3.15
CA CYS A 96 -11.14 -8.45 2.48
C CYS A 96 -11.63 -9.88 2.73
N LEU A 97 -10.77 -10.87 2.53
CA LEU A 97 -11.10 -12.29 2.70
C LEU A 97 -11.36 -12.68 4.15
N GLN A 98 -10.65 -12.07 5.10
CA GLN A 98 -10.83 -12.29 6.53
C GLN A 98 -11.99 -11.46 7.11
N GLY A 99 -12.62 -10.58 6.33
CA GLY A 99 -13.74 -9.75 6.76
C GLY A 99 -13.40 -8.74 7.85
N VAL A 100 -12.13 -8.25 7.88
CA VAL A 100 -11.67 -7.25 8.85
C VAL A 100 -11.57 -5.86 8.22
N LEU A 101 -11.73 -4.80 9.03
CA LEU A 101 -11.77 -3.41 8.55
C LEU A 101 -10.39 -2.80 8.26
N SER A 102 -9.31 -3.47 8.61
CA SER A 102 -7.96 -2.94 8.49
C SER A 102 -6.95 -4.04 8.22
N ASN A 103 -5.94 -3.72 7.40
CA ASN A 103 -4.80 -4.58 7.17
C ASN A 103 -4.08 -5.00 8.47
N PHE A 104 -4.12 -4.15 9.49
CA PHE A 104 -3.51 -4.44 10.79
C PHE A 104 -4.30 -5.41 11.66
N GLU A 105 -5.52 -5.78 11.26
CA GLU A 105 -6.34 -6.77 11.95
C GLU A 105 -6.27 -8.16 11.32
N ILE A 106 -5.53 -8.34 10.22
CA ILE A 106 -5.28 -9.66 9.62
C ILE A 106 -4.38 -10.50 10.51
N ASP A 107 -4.45 -11.80 10.30
CA ASP A 107 -3.71 -12.82 11.06
C ASP A 107 -2.19 -12.62 11.09
N ILE A 108 -1.61 -12.02 10.04
CA ILE A 108 -0.16 -11.76 9.96
C ILE A 108 0.24 -10.51 10.75
N LEU A 109 -0.51 -9.39 10.65
CA LEU A 109 -0.12 -8.11 11.23
C LEU A 109 -0.63 -7.88 12.64
N LYS A 110 -1.78 -8.43 12.99
CA LYS A 110 -2.37 -8.28 14.33
C LYS A 110 -1.46 -8.79 15.47
N PRO A 111 -0.82 -9.98 15.35
CA PRO A 111 0.13 -10.42 16.37
C PRO A 111 1.30 -9.45 16.58
N MET A 112 1.81 -8.82 15.53
CA MET A 112 2.87 -7.82 15.62
C MET A 112 2.41 -6.56 16.35
N CYS A 113 1.17 -6.12 16.12
CA CYS A 113 0.57 -4.99 16.84
C CYS A 113 0.37 -5.33 18.33
N ILE A 114 -0.01 -6.56 18.65
CA ILE A 114 -0.12 -7.05 20.04
C ILE A 114 1.24 -7.04 20.70
N ALA A 115 2.26 -7.64 20.06
CA ALA A 115 3.62 -7.66 20.60
C ALA A 115 4.18 -6.24 20.84
N ALA A 116 3.92 -5.31 19.92
CA ALA A 116 4.27 -3.90 20.11
C ALA A 116 3.59 -3.29 21.35
N GLY A 117 2.31 -3.58 21.56
CA GLY A 117 1.58 -3.16 22.76
C GLY A 117 2.18 -3.76 24.04
N ASP A 118 2.38 -5.07 24.06
CA ASP A 118 2.92 -5.78 25.21
C ASP A 118 4.30 -5.27 25.62
N SER A 119 5.15 -4.96 24.64
CA SER A 119 6.48 -4.35 24.89
C SER A 119 6.41 -2.99 25.58
N LEU A 120 5.27 -2.32 25.47
CA LEU A 120 5.00 -1.02 26.09
C LEU A 120 4.16 -1.15 27.38
N GLY A 121 3.78 -2.37 27.79
CA GLY A 121 2.87 -2.61 28.91
C GLY A 121 1.42 -2.22 28.62
N LEU A 122 1.01 -2.19 27.34
CA LEU A 122 -0.29 -1.76 26.87
C LEU A 122 -1.01 -2.90 26.16
N LYS A 123 -2.27 -3.15 26.50
CA LYS A 123 -3.09 -4.12 25.75
C LYS A 123 -3.50 -3.51 24.41
N TYR A 124 -3.04 -4.09 23.30
CA TYR A 124 -3.43 -3.61 21.98
C TYR A 124 -4.95 -3.73 21.75
N SER A 125 -5.54 -2.65 21.23
CA SER A 125 -6.85 -2.62 20.61
C SER A 125 -6.81 -1.62 19.45
N TYR A 126 -7.50 -1.93 18.37
CA TYR A 126 -7.51 -1.07 17.18
C TYR A 126 -7.95 0.36 17.48
N ASP A 127 -9.00 0.52 18.31
CA ASP A 127 -9.61 1.81 18.66
C ASP A 127 -8.99 2.49 19.88
N ALA A 128 -8.04 1.82 20.56
CA ALA A 128 -7.36 2.43 21.68
C ALA A 128 -6.56 3.67 21.27
N ALA A 129 -6.43 4.65 22.14
CA ALA A 129 -5.64 5.87 21.88
C ALA A 129 -4.20 5.57 21.44
N TRP A 130 -3.62 4.49 21.94
CA TRP A 130 -2.29 4.00 21.56
C TRP A 130 -2.30 2.99 20.41
N GLY A 131 -3.47 2.54 19.93
CA GLY A 131 -3.58 1.52 18.88
C GLY A 131 -2.85 1.91 17.60
N ARG A 132 -2.95 3.20 17.20
CA ARG A 132 -2.22 3.72 16.03
C ARG A 132 -0.70 3.66 16.19
N ALA A 133 -0.19 3.93 17.40
CA ALA A 133 1.24 3.84 17.69
C ALA A 133 1.73 2.40 17.60
N CYS A 134 1.00 1.42 18.14
CA CYS A 134 1.34 0.00 18.02
C CYS A 134 1.38 -0.45 16.56
N ARG A 135 0.39 -0.06 15.75
CA ARG A 135 0.37 -0.35 14.30
C ARG A 135 1.58 0.27 13.57
N ARG A 136 1.93 1.52 13.89
CA ARG A 136 3.10 2.18 13.28
C ARG A 136 4.41 1.50 13.67
N ILE A 137 4.56 1.08 14.93
CA ILE A 137 5.72 0.31 15.38
C ILE A 137 5.80 -1.01 14.61
N ALA A 138 4.72 -1.77 14.52
CA ALA A 138 4.67 -3.05 13.79
C ALA A 138 5.03 -2.89 12.31
N ASP A 139 4.42 -1.92 11.63
CA ASP A 139 4.66 -1.62 10.22
C ASP A 139 6.12 -1.25 9.95
N HIS A 140 6.64 -0.29 10.70
CA HIS A 140 8.00 0.21 10.50
C HIS A 140 9.05 -0.83 10.85
N LEU A 141 8.82 -1.60 11.92
CA LEU A 141 9.76 -2.62 12.34
C LEU A 141 9.84 -3.76 11.33
N ARG A 142 8.68 -4.24 10.82
CA ARG A 142 8.65 -5.23 9.75
C ARG A 142 9.47 -4.77 8.53
N ALA A 143 9.21 -3.56 8.05
CA ALA A 143 9.92 -3.00 6.91
C ALA A 143 11.44 -2.90 7.16
N CYS A 144 11.84 -2.41 8.35
CA CYS A 144 13.24 -2.29 8.70
C CYS A 144 13.95 -3.64 8.84
N THR A 145 13.28 -4.64 9.42
CA THR A 145 13.84 -5.99 9.59
C THR A 145 14.23 -6.59 8.24
N PHE A 146 13.32 -6.57 7.27
CA PHE A 146 13.60 -7.10 5.94
C PHE A 146 14.64 -6.25 5.18
N ALA A 147 14.54 -4.92 5.24
CA ALA A 147 15.50 -4.05 4.58
C ALA A 147 16.94 -4.24 5.12
N ILE A 148 17.08 -4.39 6.43
CA ILE A 148 18.39 -4.65 7.06
C ILE A 148 18.89 -6.04 6.70
N HIS A 149 18.02 -7.05 6.67
CA HIS A 149 18.38 -8.40 6.22
C HIS A 149 18.93 -8.40 4.78
N GLU A 150 18.40 -7.54 3.92
CA GLU A 150 18.85 -7.38 2.54
C GLU A 150 20.03 -6.40 2.37
N GLY A 151 20.59 -5.89 3.46
CA GLY A 151 21.82 -5.10 3.46
C GLY A 151 21.65 -3.59 3.57
N ALA A 152 20.44 -3.04 3.66
CA ALA A 152 20.21 -1.63 3.91
C ALA A 152 20.37 -1.31 5.41
N ASN A 153 21.44 -0.61 5.80
CA ASN A 153 21.72 -0.26 7.18
C ASN A 153 21.27 1.18 7.51
N PRO A 154 20.89 1.48 8.78
CA PRO A 154 20.50 2.83 9.14
C PRO A 154 21.61 3.85 8.86
N GLY A 155 21.41 4.73 7.89
CA GLY A 155 22.43 5.65 7.41
C GLY A 155 21.90 7.04 7.03
N PRO A 156 22.74 7.90 6.43
CA PRO A 156 22.38 9.26 6.06
C PRO A 156 21.73 9.39 4.68
N GLU A 157 21.85 8.39 3.80
CA GLU A 157 21.47 8.53 2.38
C GLU A 157 20.64 7.37 1.86
N LYS A 158 19.88 7.62 0.79
CA LYS A 158 19.15 6.62 -0.01
C LYS A 158 18.26 5.68 0.86
N ALA A 159 18.33 4.38 0.61
CA ALA A 159 17.59 3.36 1.37
C ALA A 159 17.95 3.35 2.86
N ASP A 160 19.21 3.57 3.19
CA ASP A 160 19.72 3.62 4.56
C ASP A 160 19.09 4.76 5.36
N TYR A 161 18.88 5.92 4.72
CA TYR A 161 18.16 7.03 5.34
C TYR A 161 16.70 6.66 5.66
N ILE A 162 16.03 5.93 4.77
CA ILE A 162 14.63 5.49 4.99
C ILE A 162 14.59 4.54 6.19
N VAL A 163 15.47 3.54 6.25
CA VAL A 163 15.56 2.61 7.40
C VAL A 163 15.79 3.39 8.70
N ARG A 164 16.74 4.31 8.73
CA ARG A 164 16.98 5.18 9.88
C ARG A 164 15.75 6.00 10.28
N LEU A 165 15.04 6.56 9.30
CA LEU A 165 13.84 7.37 9.53
C LEU A 165 12.72 6.53 10.16
N LEU A 166 12.46 5.33 9.63
CA LEU A 166 11.42 4.43 10.13
C LEU A 166 11.73 3.94 11.55
N LEU A 167 12.97 3.53 11.84
CA LEU A 167 13.40 3.15 13.19
C LEU A 167 13.21 4.29 14.19
N ARG A 168 13.60 5.52 13.82
CA ARG A 168 13.41 6.70 14.69
C ARG A 168 11.94 6.99 14.95
N ARG A 169 11.06 6.82 13.94
CA ARG A 169 9.61 6.99 14.11
C ARG A 169 9.04 5.92 15.05
N ALA A 170 9.40 4.67 14.87
CA ALA A 170 8.97 3.60 15.77
C ALA A 170 9.43 3.81 17.22
N ALA A 171 10.70 4.18 17.41
CA ALA A 171 11.23 4.50 18.72
C ALA A 171 10.53 5.71 19.37
N MET A 172 10.21 6.74 18.59
CA MET A 172 9.49 7.91 19.06
C MET A 172 8.07 7.57 19.54
N GLU A 173 7.35 6.69 18.84
CA GLU A 173 6.03 6.22 19.32
C GLU A 173 6.13 5.58 20.71
N GLY A 174 7.09 4.70 20.92
CA GLY A 174 7.33 4.09 22.23
C GLY A 174 7.71 5.13 23.29
N TYR A 175 8.58 6.09 22.93
CA TYR A 175 8.99 7.16 23.83
C TYR A 175 7.81 8.04 24.29
N LEU A 176 6.94 8.41 23.37
CA LEU A 176 5.73 9.21 23.68
C LEU A 176 4.74 8.44 24.57
N LEU A 177 4.71 7.12 24.48
CA LEU A 177 3.91 6.23 25.34
C LEU A 177 4.61 5.85 26.64
N GLY A 178 5.72 6.49 26.97
CA GLY A 178 6.40 6.33 28.26
C GLY A 178 7.60 5.37 28.26
N ARG A 179 7.87 4.65 27.17
CA ARG A 179 9.02 3.74 27.09
C ARG A 179 10.33 4.52 26.85
N LYS A 180 11.14 4.63 27.89
CA LYS A 180 12.40 5.42 27.86
C LYS A 180 13.65 4.56 27.62
N THR A 181 13.50 3.25 27.58
CA THR A 181 14.59 2.28 27.32
C THR A 181 14.47 1.68 25.94
N PRO A 182 15.55 1.19 25.31
CA PRO A 182 15.47 0.46 24.04
C PRO A 182 14.54 -0.75 24.13
N PHE A 183 13.74 -0.96 23.10
CA PHE A 183 12.74 -2.05 23.08
C PHE A 183 12.52 -2.68 21.69
N LEU A 184 12.80 -1.95 20.60
CA LEU A 184 12.48 -2.44 19.24
C LEU A 184 13.19 -3.76 18.91
N HIS A 185 14.39 -3.97 19.42
CA HIS A 185 15.17 -5.19 19.19
C HIS A 185 14.53 -6.46 19.78
N SER A 186 13.64 -6.33 20.75
CA SER A 186 12.93 -7.47 21.34
C SER A 186 11.68 -7.90 20.56
N LEU A 187 11.35 -7.19 19.47
CA LEU A 187 10.19 -7.43 18.63
C LEU A 187 10.56 -8.07 17.27
N VAL A 188 11.85 -8.38 17.04
CA VAL A 188 12.37 -8.97 15.79
C VAL A 188 12.50 -10.47 15.91
#